data_15069c037a7c45a4d238d8429ee55047
#
_entry.id   15069c037a7c45a4d238d8429ee55047
#
_cell.length_a   1.000
_cell.length_b   1.000
_cell.length_c   1.000
_cell.angle_alpha   90.00
_cell.angle_beta   90.00
_cell.angle_gamma   90.00
#
_symmetry.space_group_name_H-M   'P 1'
#
loop_
_entity.id
_entity.type
_entity.pdbx_description
1 polymer ?
#
loop_
_entity_poly.entity_id
_entity_poly.type
_entity_poly.pdbx_seq_one_letter_code
_entity_poly.pdbx_strand_id
1 'polypeptide(L)'
;MKFIGFIAAFLMIGTIILPAQTYKPAERVYVKTSDYVKGHFNGETPKKKATIWVIGDLRDDINEVLNGADSTPVRYRYWRKDNKTLWMLNSVARTMSITAGVVVEDGKIVDITVMTYRESRGHEVQSRHHRVQYVGASITSDNNLTNSIDGISGSTLSVNSMKRMARMALLLHNDATSDD
;
A
#
# COMPACT_ATOMS: atom_id res chain seq x y z
N MET A 1 4.67 -63.26 56.38
CA MET A 1 4.91 -61.84 56.04
C MET A 1 4.76 -61.69 54.56
N LYS A 2 3.67 -61.03 54.11
CA LYS A 2 3.35 -60.77 52.69
C LYS A 2 3.70 -59.33 52.41
N PHE A 3 4.67 -59.03 51.52
CA PHE A 3 4.97 -57.69 51.02
C PHE A 3 3.99 -57.37 49.90
N ILE A 4 3.22 -56.33 50.12
CA ILE A 4 2.32 -55.69 49.08
C ILE A 4 3.17 -54.61 48.41
N GLY A 5 3.56 -54.85 47.17
CA GLY A 5 4.22 -53.85 46.33
C GLY A 5 3.22 -52.84 45.77
N PHE A 6 3.37 -51.58 46.12
CA PHE A 6 2.60 -50.45 45.53
C PHE A 6 3.25 -50.10 44.20
N ILE A 7 2.51 -50.32 43.11
CA ILE A 7 2.88 -49.82 41.78
C ILE A 7 2.30 -48.43 41.64
N ALA A 8 3.13 -47.39 41.67
CA ALA A 8 2.75 -46.02 41.35
C ALA A 8 2.67 -45.86 39.82
N ALA A 9 1.48 -45.72 39.29
CA ALA A 9 1.29 -45.39 37.88
C ALA A 9 1.57 -43.89 37.68
N PHE A 10 2.65 -43.58 36.96
CA PHE A 10 3.02 -42.22 36.58
C PHE A 10 2.22 -41.81 35.33
N LEU A 11 1.19 -40.98 35.50
CA LEU A 11 0.39 -40.43 34.41
C LEU A 11 1.20 -39.33 33.73
N MET A 12 1.79 -39.63 32.57
CA MET A 12 2.41 -38.64 31.70
C MET A 12 1.28 -37.84 31.01
N ILE A 13 1.00 -36.63 31.49
CA ILE A 13 0.16 -35.68 30.82
C ILE A 13 0.99 -35.06 29.70
N GLY A 14 0.86 -35.61 28.51
CA GLY A 14 1.42 -35.02 27.29
C GLY A 14 0.74 -33.70 26.99
N THR A 15 1.43 -32.57 27.14
CA THR A 15 0.97 -31.26 26.66
C THR A 15 0.94 -31.27 25.15
N ILE A 16 -0.24 -31.33 24.57
CA ILE A 16 -0.44 -31.15 23.12
C ILE A 16 -0.20 -29.65 22.82
N ILE A 17 0.98 -29.34 22.31
CA ILE A 17 1.28 -28.02 21.77
C ILE A 17 0.55 -27.94 20.42
N LEU A 18 -0.64 -27.34 20.40
CA LEU A 18 -1.31 -26.98 19.15
C LEU A 18 -0.48 -25.92 18.44
N PRO A 19 -0.13 -26.10 17.16
CA PRO A 19 0.56 -25.07 16.39
C PRO A 19 -0.32 -23.81 16.36
N ALA A 20 0.26 -22.67 16.73
CA ALA A 20 -0.41 -21.39 16.62
C ALA A 20 -0.86 -21.20 15.16
N GLN A 21 -2.17 -21.19 14.91
CA GLN A 21 -2.70 -20.86 13.61
C GLN A 21 -2.35 -19.40 13.34
N THR A 22 -1.42 -19.18 12.40
CA THR A 22 -1.13 -17.85 11.89
C THR A 22 -2.40 -17.33 11.21
N TYR A 23 -3.07 -16.36 11.84
CA TYR A 23 -4.20 -15.66 11.23
C TYR A 23 -3.72 -15.00 9.93
N LYS A 24 -4.14 -15.53 8.80
CA LYS A 24 -3.95 -14.91 7.49
C LYS A 24 -5.21 -14.11 7.18
N PRO A 25 -5.17 -12.76 7.26
CA PRO A 25 -6.34 -11.95 6.95
C PRO A 25 -6.79 -12.21 5.53
N ALA A 26 -8.10 -12.18 5.30
CA ALA A 26 -8.68 -12.37 3.98
C ALA A 26 -8.22 -11.23 3.06
N GLU A 27 -7.42 -11.56 2.04
CA GLU A 27 -7.01 -10.64 1.00
C GLU A 27 -8.17 -10.40 0.02
N ARG A 28 -8.57 -9.13 -0.13
CA ARG A 28 -9.60 -8.72 -1.09
C ARG A 28 -8.92 -8.04 -2.28
N VAL A 29 -8.88 -8.72 -3.41
CA VAL A 29 -8.40 -8.15 -4.68
C VAL A 29 -9.57 -7.52 -5.39
N TYR A 30 -9.56 -6.20 -5.55
CA TYR A 30 -10.62 -5.45 -6.24
C TYR A 30 -10.33 -5.29 -7.72
N VAL A 31 -9.05 -5.05 -8.07
CA VAL A 31 -8.62 -4.84 -9.45
C VAL A 31 -7.30 -5.56 -9.68
N LYS A 32 -7.20 -6.29 -10.79
CA LYS A 32 -5.93 -6.90 -11.19
C LYS A 32 -4.99 -5.85 -11.78
N THR A 33 -3.71 -5.92 -11.43
CA THR A 33 -2.70 -4.99 -11.94
C THR A 33 -2.68 -4.91 -13.47
N SER A 34 -2.82 -6.04 -14.16
CA SER A 34 -2.86 -6.08 -15.63
C SER A 34 -3.99 -5.24 -16.22
N ASP A 35 -5.17 -5.34 -15.62
CA ASP A 35 -6.38 -4.67 -16.11
C ASP A 35 -6.31 -3.17 -15.83
N TYR A 36 -5.80 -2.80 -14.65
CA TYR A 36 -5.57 -1.42 -14.29
C TYR A 36 -4.57 -0.74 -15.23
N VAL A 37 -3.42 -1.37 -15.48
CA VAL A 37 -2.40 -0.86 -16.40
C VAL A 37 -2.96 -0.70 -17.81
N LYS A 38 -3.61 -1.73 -18.35
CA LYS A 38 -4.23 -1.66 -19.68
C LYS A 38 -5.28 -0.55 -19.80
N GLY A 39 -6.09 -0.37 -18.75
CA GLY A 39 -7.12 0.68 -18.74
C GLY A 39 -6.54 2.09 -18.86
N HIS A 40 -5.34 2.33 -18.32
CA HIS A 40 -4.70 3.64 -18.34
C HIS A 40 -3.74 3.87 -19.52
N PHE A 41 -3.39 2.83 -20.28
CA PHE A 41 -2.51 2.90 -21.45
C PHE A 41 -3.19 2.41 -22.75
N ASN A 42 -4.45 2.83 -22.96
CA ASN A 42 -5.23 2.59 -24.20
C ASN A 42 -5.34 1.09 -24.59
N GLY A 43 -5.52 0.23 -23.60
CA GLY A 43 -5.64 -1.22 -23.82
C GLY A 43 -4.31 -1.97 -23.95
N GLU A 44 -3.19 -1.26 -23.95
CA GLU A 44 -1.86 -1.84 -24.03
C GLU A 44 -1.13 -1.80 -22.68
N THR A 45 -0.28 -2.78 -22.44
CA THR A 45 0.67 -2.72 -21.32
C THR A 45 2.02 -2.29 -21.87
N PRO A 46 2.60 -1.16 -21.40
CA PRO A 46 3.96 -0.78 -21.83
C PRO A 46 4.93 -1.94 -21.62
N LYS A 47 5.68 -2.29 -22.66
CA LYS A 47 6.52 -3.51 -22.71
C LYS A 47 7.58 -3.56 -21.62
N LYS A 48 8.02 -2.40 -21.13
CA LYS A 48 9.08 -2.29 -20.14
C LYS A 48 8.65 -1.40 -18.97
N LYS A 49 8.89 -1.87 -17.75
CA LYS A 49 8.80 -1.02 -16.56
C LYS A 49 10.10 -0.23 -16.43
N ALA A 50 9.97 1.07 -16.20
CA ALA A 50 11.07 1.89 -15.76
C ALA A 50 11.39 1.64 -14.26
N THR A 51 12.55 2.08 -13.82
CA THR A 51 12.95 1.97 -12.41
C THR A 51 13.48 3.33 -11.98
N ILE A 52 13.06 3.79 -10.82
CA ILE A 52 13.57 4.97 -10.14
C ILE A 52 14.26 4.55 -8.84
N TRP A 53 15.40 5.15 -8.55
CA TRP A 53 16.15 4.95 -7.31
C TRP A 53 15.77 6.03 -6.31
N VAL A 54 15.43 5.63 -5.10
CA VAL A 54 15.04 6.52 -4.02
C VAL A 54 16.28 6.89 -3.20
N ILE A 55 16.94 7.96 -3.63
CA ILE A 55 18.19 8.47 -3.05
C ILE A 55 18.10 10.00 -2.86
N GLY A 56 19.03 10.59 -2.11
CA GLY A 56 19.11 12.04 -1.88
C GLY A 56 17.80 12.63 -1.37
N ASP A 57 17.45 13.80 -1.87
CA ASP A 57 16.29 14.60 -1.45
C ASP A 57 14.98 13.83 -1.62
N LEU A 58 14.81 13.07 -2.71
CA LEU A 58 13.64 12.22 -2.92
C LEU A 58 13.46 11.21 -1.78
N ARG A 59 14.55 10.67 -1.22
CA ARG A 59 14.48 9.75 -0.10
C ARG A 59 14.00 10.44 1.17
N ASP A 60 14.47 11.65 1.40
CA ASP A 60 14.13 12.44 2.58
C ASP A 60 12.65 12.85 2.52
N ASP A 61 12.18 13.31 1.37
CA ASP A 61 10.77 13.63 1.13
C ASP A 61 9.85 12.42 1.33
N ILE A 62 10.23 11.26 0.79
CA ILE A 62 9.45 10.02 0.97
C ILE A 62 9.46 9.58 2.43
N ASN A 63 10.58 9.70 3.15
CA ASN A 63 10.64 9.41 4.59
C ASN A 63 9.69 10.30 5.38
N GLU A 64 9.65 11.60 5.06
CA GLU A 64 8.72 12.55 5.68
C GLU A 64 7.26 12.15 5.42
N VAL A 65 6.93 11.83 4.17
CA VAL A 65 5.57 11.39 3.79
C VAL A 65 5.16 10.12 4.53
N LEU A 66 6.05 9.16 4.66
CA LEU A 66 5.80 7.89 5.35
C LEU A 66 5.69 8.07 6.87
N ASN A 67 6.39 9.04 7.44
CA ASN A 67 6.35 9.39 8.87
C ASN A 67 6.43 8.16 9.79
N GLY A 68 7.35 7.23 9.49
CA GLY A 68 7.58 6.00 10.25
C GLY A 68 6.49 4.91 10.10
N ALA A 69 5.46 5.13 9.27
CA ALA A 69 4.42 4.13 9.05
C ALA A 69 4.90 2.92 8.23
N ASP A 70 5.88 3.16 7.36
CA ASP A 70 6.49 2.16 6.47
C ASP A 70 8.00 2.43 6.35
N SER A 71 8.77 1.43 5.94
CA SER A 71 10.16 1.62 5.53
C SER A 71 10.23 2.10 4.09
N THR A 72 11.13 3.04 3.81
CA THR A 72 11.35 3.57 2.45
C THR A 72 12.08 2.53 1.59
N PRO A 73 11.47 2.04 0.50
CA PRO A 73 12.14 1.18 -0.46
C PRO A 73 13.32 1.90 -1.14
N VAL A 74 14.33 1.12 -1.53
CA VAL A 74 15.50 1.65 -2.24
C VAL A 74 15.18 2.05 -3.68
N ARG A 75 14.14 1.44 -4.26
CA ARG A 75 13.72 1.68 -5.64
C ARG A 75 12.25 1.35 -5.83
N TYR A 76 11.65 2.02 -6.83
CA TYR A 76 10.32 1.68 -7.34
C TYR A 76 10.39 1.31 -8.83
N ARG A 77 9.47 0.44 -9.25
CA ARG A 77 9.24 0.11 -10.67
C ARG A 77 7.88 0.66 -11.09
N TYR A 78 7.83 1.32 -12.23
CA TYR A 78 6.64 1.98 -12.73
C TYR A 78 6.47 1.80 -14.23
N TRP A 79 5.28 2.07 -14.73
CA TRP A 79 5.01 2.18 -16.16
C TRP A 79 4.97 3.66 -16.53
N ARG A 80 5.54 3.98 -17.68
CA ARG A 80 5.56 5.33 -18.20
C ARG A 80 5.22 5.34 -19.68
N LYS A 81 4.47 6.35 -20.11
CA LYS A 81 4.26 6.75 -21.49
C LYS A 81 4.10 8.26 -21.50
N ASP A 82 4.96 8.95 -22.21
CA ASP A 82 5.02 10.42 -22.24
C ASP A 82 5.10 10.98 -20.79
N ASN A 83 4.28 11.96 -20.46
CA ASN A 83 4.17 12.55 -19.12
C ASN A 83 3.25 11.78 -18.16
N LYS A 84 2.84 10.58 -18.54
CA LYS A 84 2.01 9.72 -17.67
C LYS A 84 2.83 8.64 -17.01
N THR A 85 2.72 8.54 -15.68
CA THR A 85 3.32 7.46 -14.88
C THR A 85 2.26 6.69 -14.11
N LEU A 86 2.46 5.39 -13.94
CA LEU A 86 1.58 4.52 -13.14
C LEU A 86 2.41 3.77 -12.10
N TRP A 87 2.02 3.91 -10.87
CA TRP A 87 2.68 3.39 -9.69
C TRP A 87 1.81 2.36 -8.98
N MET A 88 2.42 1.23 -8.57
CA MET A 88 1.81 0.29 -7.64
C MET A 88 2.48 0.46 -6.29
N LEU A 89 1.77 1.07 -5.35
CA LEU A 89 2.30 1.44 -4.04
C LEU A 89 1.62 0.64 -2.94
N ASN A 90 2.36 0.44 -1.84
CA ASN A 90 1.85 -0.18 -0.64
C ASN A 90 2.07 0.78 0.53
N SER A 91 1.11 0.85 1.44
CA SER A 91 1.28 1.53 2.72
C SER A 91 0.47 0.84 3.80
N VAL A 92 1.07 0.69 4.98
CA VAL A 92 0.40 0.10 6.14
C VAL A 92 -0.70 1.04 6.62
N ALA A 93 -1.91 0.49 6.82
CA ALA A 93 -2.99 1.21 7.45
C ALA A 93 -2.95 1.01 8.98
N ARG A 94 -3.48 -0.08 9.49
CA ARG A 94 -3.44 -0.40 10.93
C ARG A 94 -2.41 -1.48 11.25
N THR A 95 -2.55 -2.63 10.62
CA THR A 95 -1.68 -3.81 10.83
C THR A 95 -1.21 -4.42 9.52
N MET A 96 -1.95 -4.19 8.46
CA MET A 96 -1.68 -4.73 7.14
C MET A 96 -1.57 -3.61 6.10
N SER A 97 -0.87 -3.89 5.01
CA SER A 97 -0.73 -2.92 3.92
C SER A 97 -1.93 -2.94 2.98
N ILE A 98 -2.30 -1.74 2.53
CA ILE A 98 -3.17 -1.51 1.37
C ILE A 98 -2.26 -1.41 0.16
N THR A 99 -2.65 -2.02 -0.96
CA THR A 99 -2.01 -1.80 -2.26
C THR A 99 -2.91 -0.87 -3.08
N ALA A 100 -2.37 0.24 -3.56
CA ALA A 100 -3.06 1.13 -4.48
C ALA A 100 -2.29 1.30 -5.79
N GLY A 101 -3.04 1.39 -6.89
CA GLY A 101 -2.57 1.91 -8.15
C GLY A 101 -2.80 3.42 -8.19
N VAL A 102 -1.77 4.19 -8.53
CA VAL A 102 -1.86 5.64 -8.69
C VAL A 102 -1.34 6.02 -10.05
N VAL A 103 -2.12 6.81 -10.78
CA VAL A 103 -1.74 7.36 -12.09
C VAL A 103 -1.56 8.85 -11.94
N VAL A 104 -0.40 9.32 -12.37
CA VAL A 104 -0.06 10.74 -12.41
C VAL A 104 0.24 11.13 -13.85
N GLU A 105 -0.30 12.25 -14.29
CA GLU A 105 -0.07 12.84 -15.61
C GLU A 105 0.10 14.35 -15.46
N ASP A 106 1.15 14.91 -16.04
CA ASP A 106 1.48 16.33 -15.94
C ASP A 106 1.50 16.86 -14.48
N GLY A 107 2.10 16.09 -13.56
CA GLY A 107 2.21 16.46 -12.15
C GLY A 107 0.90 16.42 -11.34
N LYS A 108 -0.17 15.84 -11.90
CA LYS A 108 -1.47 15.72 -11.23
C LYS A 108 -1.96 14.28 -11.19
N ILE A 109 -2.61 13.91 -10.09
CA ILE A 109 -3.26 12.61 -9.99
C ILE A 109 -4.45 12.56 -10.94
N VAL A 110 -4.48 11.59 -11.86
CA VAL A 110 -5.63 11.32 -12.73
C VAL A 110 -6.48 10.15 -12.26
N ASP A 111 -5.88 9.22 -11.54
CA ASP A 111 -6.62 8.14 -10.85
C ASP A 111 -5.84 7.61 -9.65
N ILE A 112 -6.59 7.20 -8.63
CA ILE A 112 -6.09 6.39 -7.52
C ILE A 112 -7.11 5.30 -7.20
N THR A 113 -6.68 4.05 -7.21
CA THR A 113 -7.56 2.90 -7.03
C THR A 113 -6.96 1.90 -6.05
N VAL A 114 -7.77 1.46 -5.07
CA VAL A 114 -7.38 0.36 -4.19
C VAL A 114 -7.37 -0.93 -5.00
N MET A 115 -6.20 -1.53 -5.14
CA MET A 115 -6.00 -2.79 -5.87
C MET A 115 -6.24 -3.99 -4.98
N THR A 116 -5.64 -3.96 -3.79
CA THR A 116 -5.73 -5.04 -2.82
C THR A 116 -5.86 -4.48 -1.42
N TYR A 117 -6.82 -5.02 -0.68
CA TYR A 117 -7.11 -4.63 0.70
C TYR A 117 -6.97 -5.83 1.63
N ARG A 118 -6.18 -5.67 2.70
CA ARG A 118 -5.84 -6.77 3.62
C ARG A 118 -6.27 -6.52 5.06
N GLU A 119 -6.80 -5.34 5.36
CA GLU A 119 -7.32 -5.01 6.67
C GLU A 119 -8.75 -5.52 6.86
N SER A 120 -9.16 -5.70 8.11
CA SER A 120 -10.52 -6.13 8.47
C SER A 120 -11.56 -5.01 8.38
N ARG A 121 -11.13 -3.74 8.53
CA ARG A 121 -11.98 -2.53 8.55
C ARG A 121 -11.33 -1.41 7.75
N GLY A 122 -12.13 -0.42 7.35
CA GLY A 122 -11.63 0.78 6.65
C GLY A 122 -11.60 0.62 5.13
N HIS A 123 -12.32 -0.37 4.59
CA HIS A 123 -12.39 -0.64 3.14
C HIS A 123 -13.21 0.42 2.38
N GLU A 124 -13.87 1.33 3.07
CA GLU A 124 -14.66 2.43 2.49
C GLU A 124 -13.80 3.37 1.63
N VAL A 125 -12.46 3.40 1.85
CA VAL A 125 -11.51 4.16 1.02
C VAL A 125 -11.50 3.72 -0.45
N GLN A 126 -11.99 2.52 -0.78
CA GLN A 126 -12.16 2.06 -2.16
C GLN A 126 -13.32 2.74 -2.89
N SER A 127 -14.26 3.37 -2.16
CA SER A 127 -15.44 3.97 -2.76
C SER A 127 -15.05 5.04 -3.78
N ARG A 128 -15.83 5.14 -4.87
CA ARG A 128 -15.61 6.19 -5.88
C ARG A 128 -15.67 7.58 -5.26
N HIS A 129 -16.60 7.82 -4.34
CA HIS A 129 -16.76 9.10 -3.66
C HIS A 129 -15.48 9.54 -2.94
N HIS A 130 -14.78 8.63 -2.27
CA HIS A 130 -13.51 8.96 -1.61
C HIS A 130 -12.38 9.15 -2.62
N ARG A 131 -12.25 8.26 -3.60
CA ARG A 131 -11.14 8.28 -4.56
C ARG A 131 -11.14 9.51 -5.49
N VAL A 132 -12.31 10.01 -5.89
CA VAL A 132 -12.39 11.19 -6.77
C VAL A 132 -11.85 12.47 -6.14
N GLN A 133 -11.74 12.54 -4.80
CA GLN A 133 -11.17 13.68 -4.09
C GLN A 133 -9.69 13.88 -4.39
N TYR A 134 -8.97 12.81 -4.77
CA TYR A 134 -7.56 12.87 -5.14
C TYR A 134 -7.34 13.35 -6.58
N VAL A 135 -8.34 13.25 -7.45
CA VAL A 135 -8.21 13.59 -8.87
C VAL A 135 -7.93 15.08 -9.02
N GLY A 136 -6.92 15.42 -9.82
CA GLY A 136 -6.44 16.78 -10.03
C GLY A 136 -5.49 17.29 -8.93
N ALA A 137 -5.28 16.54 -7.85
CA ALA A 137 -4.32 16.91 -6.81
C ALA A 137 -2.90 16.89 -7.36
N SER A 138 -2.11 17.88 -6.96
CA SER A 138 -0.66 17.94 -7.09
C SER A 138 -0.02 17.98 -5.71
N ILE A 139 1.32 18.10 -5.66
CA ILE A 139 2.07 18.18 -4.41
C ILE A 139 2.56 19.61 -4.19
N THR A 140 2.48 20.09 -2.94
CA THR A 140 3.04 21.38 -2.52
C THR A 140 4.52 21.24 -2.16
N SER A 141 5.22 22.37 -1.94
CA SER A 141 6.58 22.40 -1.43
C SER A 141 6.76 21.73 -0.07
N ASP A 142 5.69 21.62 0.72
CA ASP A 142 5.68 20.97 2.04
C ASP A 142 5.22 19.52 1.94
N ASN A 143 5.37 18.89 0.80
CA ASN A 143 5.00 17.51 0.54
C ASN A 143 3.53 17.17 0.87
N ASN A 144 2.62 18.16 0.82
CA ASN A 144 1.19 17.98 1.04
C ASN A 144 0.40 17.95 -0.27
N LEU A 145 -0.78 17.32 -0.26
CA LEU A 145 -1.70 17.38 -1.40
C LEU A 145 -2.33 18.77 -1.49
N THR A 146 -2.49 19.29 -2.69
CA THR A 146 -3.22 20.55 -2.93
C THR A 146 -4.72 20.42 -2.64
N ASN A 147 -5.26 19.20 -2.75
CA ASN A 147 -6.67 18.93 -2.45
C ASN A 147 -6.86 18.57 -0.97
N SER A 148 -7.96 19.04 -0.38
CA SER A 148 -8.45 18.53 0.89
C SER A 148 -9.10 17.16 0.67
N ILE A 149 -8.69 16.17 1.46
CA ILE A 149 -9.24 14.82 1.42
C ILE A 149 -10.00 14.56 2.72
N ASP A 150 -11.29 14.33 2.61
CA ASP A 150 -12.15 14.09 3.76
C ASP A 150 -11.79 12.79 4.49
N GLY A 151 -11.90 12.84 5.81
CA GLY A 151 -11.82 11.65 6.63
C GLY A 151 -13.06 10.77 6.49
N ILE A 152 -12.89 9.48 6.75
CA ILE A 152 -14.01 8.54 6.86
C ILE A 152 -14.05 8.03 8.30
N SER A 153 -15.19 8.22 8.98
CA SER A 153 -15.35 7.75 10.36
C SER A 153 -15.08 6.24 10.46
N GLY A 154 -14.22 5.85 11.40
CA GLY A 154 -13.79 4.45 11.54
C GLY A 154 -12.73 3.97 10.55
N SER A 155 -12.34 4.79 9.55
CA SER A 155 -11.38 4.42 8.49
C SER A 155 -10.17 5.34 8.40
N THR A 156 -9.87 6.13 9.45
CA THR A 156 -8.82 7.16 9.47
C THR A 156 -7.46 6.63 9.04
N LEU A 157 -7.06 5.45 9.51
CA LEU A 157 -5.76 4.86 9.18
C LEU A 157 -5.68 4.46 7.70
N SER A 158 -6.78 3.96 7.12
CA SER A 158 -6.85 3.66 5.68
C SER A 158 -6.81 4.93 4.83
N VAL A 159 -7.51 5.99 5.24
CA VAL A 159 -7.44 7.32 4.59
C VAL A 159 -6.01 7.85 4.62
N ASN A 160 -5.33 7.78 5.77
CA ASN A 160 -3.94 8.23 5.89
C ASN A 160 -2.99 7.40 5.01
N SER A 161 -3.20 6.09 4.91
CA SER A 161 -2.45 5.22 4.00
C SER A 161 -2.64 5.64 2.53
N MET A 162 -3.87 5.93 2.11
CA MET A 162 -4.16 6.43 0.76
C MET A 162 -3.51 7.80 0.49
N LYS A 163 -3.58 8.73 1.47
CA LYS A 163 -2.91 10.04 1.37
C LYS A 163 -1.39 9.90 1.21
N ARG A 164 -0.74 9.00 1.97
CA ARG A 164 0.70 8.73 1.82
C ARG A 164 1.02 8.23 0.42
N MET A 165 0.28 7.24 -0.08
CA MET A 165 0.51 6.69 -1.43
C MET A 165 0.29 7.73 -2.53
N ALA A 166 -0.70 8.61 -2.40
CA ALA A 166 -0.94 9.71 -3.33
C ALA A 166 0.24 10.70 -3.36
N ARG A 167 0.73 11.13 -2.18
CA ARG A 167 1.90 12.02 -2.06
C ARG A 167 3.16 11.38 -2.62
N MET A 168 3.42 10.12 -2.27
CA MET A 168 4.56 9.36 -2.81
C MET A 168 4.54 9.27 -4.34
N ALA A 169 3.36 8.99 -4.92
CA ALA A 169 3.24 8.88 -6.39
C ALA A 169 3.57 10.19 -7.10
N LEU A 170 3.19 11.33 -6.51
CA LEU A 170 3.51 12.66 -7.04
C LEU A 170 5.00 12.98 -6.92
N LEU A 171 5.63 12.70 -5.78
CA LEU A 171 7.09 12.87 -5.59
C LEU A 171 7.87 12.01 -6.58
N LEU A 172 7.53 10.73 -6.68
CA LEU A 172 8.14 9.79 -7.60
C LEU A 172 7.93 10.20 -9.07
N HIS A 173 6.75 10.75 -9.42
CA HIS A 173 6.46 11.25 -10.75
C HIS A 173 7.33 12.45 -11.09
N ASN A 174 7.39 13.44 -10.20
CA ASN A 174 8.17 14.65 -10.42
C ASN A 174 9.65 14.33 -10.63
N ASP A 175 10.24 13.46 -9.80
CA ASP A 175 11.64 13.03 -9.96
C ASP A 175 11.83 12.22 -11.26
N ALA A 176 10.89 11.32 -11.59
CA ALA A 176 10.97 10.51 -12.81
C ALA A 176 10.82 11.32 -14.12
N THR A 177 10.31 12.55 -14.06
CA THR A 177 10.06 13.43 -15.22
C THR A 177 10.93 14.69 -15.23
N SER A 178 11.77 14.90 -14.19
CA SER A 178 12.64 16.09 -14.07
C SER A 178 13.80 16.11 -15.08
N ASP A 179 14.19 14.95 -15.62
CA ASP A 179 15.35 14.82 -16.54
C ASP A 179 14.96 14.89 -18.03
N ASP A 180 13.72 15.22 -18.37
CA ASP A 180 13.23 15.42 -19.74
C ASP A 180 13.19 16.94 -20.08
#